data_fad3e5d09213cf8bc9c81f294af540fc
#
_entry.id   fad3e5d09213cf8bc9c81f294af540fc
#
_cell.length_a   1.000
_cell.length_b   1.000
_cell.length_c   1.000
_cell.angle_alpha   90.00
_cell.angle_beta   90.00
_cell.angle_gamma   90.00
#
_symmetry.space_group_name_H-M   'P 1'
#
loop_
_entity.id
_entity.type
_entity.pdbx_description
1 polymer ?
#
loop_
_entity_poly.entity_id
_entity_poly.type
_entity_poly.pdbx_seq_one_letter_code
_entity_poly.pdbx_strand_id
1 'polypeptide(L)'
;MIERYSRKQLTDIWSEENKYQIWLDVEVAAAEAMEKLGQIPKGVSSIVRKKAKINVKRIHQIEGKVKHDVIAFLTSVTEKAGIKARYLHQGMTSSDVLDTSLNIQLFQSGKILLGDIDQILKVLKKQAKKYKYTPCMGRSHGIHAEPITFGLKLASFYEEFKRNRKRLVDAIDEISTCAISGAVGTFANINPNVEKYVAKKLGLKVEPISTQVIPRDRHAFYFSILGIIAGSVERVAIEIRHLQRTEVYEVQEFFSKDQKGSSAMPHKKNPILSENLTGLARMVRSAVIPALENIALWHERDISHSSVERNIGPDANITLDFTLARLSNILDKMIVYPKKMIENLNITKGLIFSQEVMLELTKSGLSREQSYKMVQNYAKKCFTENLNLFDVISNDEFIMTKISSKKLKAIFNYSSHFKNIDLIFRRVFK
;
A
#
# COMPACT_ATOMS: atom_id res chain seq x y z
N MET A 1 -0.76 -6.31 17.75
CA MET A 1 0.42 -6.38 16.80
C MET A 1 1.58 -7.09 17.47
N ILE A 2 2.35 -7.90 16.73
CA ILE A 2 3.58 -8.54 17.24
C ILE A 2 4.81 -7.76 16.78
N GLU A 3 5.81 -7.67 17.67
CA GLU A 3 7.05 -6.91 17.44
C GLU A 3 7.77 -7.31 16.14
N ARG A 4 7.74 -8.61 15.81
CA ARG A 4 8.39 -9.18 14.62
C ARG A 4 7.97 -8.51 13.30
N TYR A 5 6.78 -7.93 13.21
CA TYR A 5 6.20 -7.31 12.02
C TYR A 5 5.92 -5.82 12.22
N SER A 6 6.78 -5.17 12.97
CA SER A 6 6.67 -3.74 13.27
C SER A 6 7.99 -3.01 13.01
N ARG A 7 7.90 -1.71 12.79
CA ARG A 7 9.02 -0.77 12.72
C ARG A 7 8.81 0.32 13.75
N LYS A 8 9.89 0.73 14.41
CA LYS A 8 9.85 1.67 15.56
C LYS A 8 9.09 2.96 15.24
N GLN A 9 9.25 3.50 14.05
CA GLN A 9 8.61 4.75 13.64
C GLN A 9 7.08 4.72 13.73
N LEU A 10 6.43 3.57 13.43
CA LEU A 10 4.97 3.42 13.55
C LEU A 10 4.56 2.97 14.95
N THR A 11 5.32 2.12 15.62
CA THR A 11 5.00 1.73 17.00
C THR A 11 5.09 2.91 17.95
N ASP A 12 6.00 3.87 17.72
CA ASP A 12 6.07 5.10 18.50
C ASP A 12 4.81 5.96 18.35
N ILE A 13 4.26 6.09 17.12
CA ILE A 13 3.00 6.83 16.89
C ILE A 13 1.82 6.18 17.65
N TRP A 14 1.78 4.85 17.69
CA TRP A 14 0.69 4.10 18.31
C TRP A 14 0.97 3.70 19.76
N SER A 15 2.05 4.20 20.36
CA SER A 15 2.33 4.01 21.79
C SER A 15 1.30 4.76 22.66
N GLU A 16 1.05 4.24 23.86
CA GLU A 16 0.14 4.91 24.79
C GLU A 16 0.70 6.26 25.25
N GLU A 17 2.03 6.36 25.41
CA GLU A 17 2.71 7.61 25.73
C GLU A 17 2.40 8.68 24.67
N ASN A 18 2.54 8.35 23.40
CA ASN A 18 2.24 9.29 22.30
C ASN A 18 0.74 9.62 22.23
N LYS A 19 -0.13 8.62 22.38
CA LYS A 19 -1.58 8.84 22.44
C LYS A 19 -1.94 9.87 23.52
N TYR A 20 -1.50 9.67 24.74
CA TYR A 20 -1.80 10.62 25.83
C TYR A 20 -1.08 11.96 25.69
N GLN A 21 0.08 11.98 25.04
CA GLN A 21 0.72 13.25 24.70
C GLN A 21 -0.12 14.05 23.69
N ILE A 22 -0.67 13.42 22.67
CA ILE A 22 -1.58 14.07 21.72
C ILE A 22 -2.85 14.55 22.43
N TRP A 23 -3.43 13.77 23.35
CA TRP A 23 -4.57 14.22 24.16
C TRP A 23 -4.24 15.48 24.94
N LEU A 24 -3.05 15.53 25.56
CA LEU A 24 -2.58 16.72 26.27
C LEU A 24 -2.43 17.92 25.32
N ASP A 25 -1.92 17.70 24.11
CA ASP A 25 -1.74 18.75 23.13
C ASP A 25 -3.09 19.32 22.64
N VAL A 26 -4.11 18.48 22.45
CA VAL A 26 -5.49 18.90 22.13
C VAL A 26 -6.07 19.75 23.28
N GLU A 27 -6.01 19.26 24.53
CA GLU A 27 -6.52 19.95 25.71
C GLU A 27 -5.83 21.30 25.93
N VAL A 28 -4.51 21.34 25.81
CA VAL A 28 -3.73 22.57 25.95
C VAL A 28 -4.03 23.55 24.82
N ALA A 29 -4.20 23.08 23.59
CA ALA A 29 -4.59 23.96 22.47
C ALA A 29 -6.00 24.54 22.67
N ALA A 30 -6.95 23.74 23.17
CA ALA A 30 -8.28 24.24 23.53
C ALA A 30 -8.21 25.28 24.66
N ALA A 31 -7.43 25.04 25.72
CA ALA A 31 -7.21 26.00 26.79
C ALA A 31 -6.55 27.30 26.29
N GLU A 32 -5.54 27.24 25.40
CA GLU A 32 -4.94 28.41 24.76
C GLU A 32 -5.99 29.27 24.01
N ALA A 33 -6.90 28.61 23.30
CA ALA A 33 -7.98 29.30 22.59
C ALA A 33 -8.94 29.97 23.56
N MET A 34 -9.36 29.26 24.62
CA MET A 34 -10.25 29.82 25.66
C MET A 34 -9.64 30.99 26.40
N GLU A 35 -8.33 30.94 26.70
CA GLU A 35 -7.58 32.08 27.26
C GLU A 35 -7.64 33.32 26.37
N LYS A 36 -7.44 33.12 25.05
CA LYS A 36 -7.51 34.23 24.07
C LYS A 36 -8.90 34.84 23.95
N LEU A 37 -9.92 34.00 24.16
CA LEU A 37 -11.32 34.44 24.18
C LEU A 37 -11.78 35.01 25.53
N GLY A 38 -10.91 35.01 26.55
CA GLY A 38 -11.24 35.48 27.90
C GLY A 38 -12.21 34.58 28.66
N GLN A 39 -12.41 33.34 28.22
CA GLN A 39 -13.31 32.35 28.85
C GLN A 39 -12.72 31.70 30.09
N ILE A 40 -11.40 31.58 30.12
CA ILE A 40 -10.63 31.08 31.27
C ILE A 40 -9.48 32.04 31.61
N PRO A 41 -8.93 32.00 32.84
CA PRO A 41 -7.82 32.86 33.23
C PRO A 41 -6.57 32.62 32.37
N LYS A 42 -5.84 33.71 32.09
CA LYS A 42 -4.55 33.63 31.38
C LYS A 42 -3.55 32.78 32.14
N GLY A 43 -2.68 32.07 31.43
CA GLY A 43 -1.57 31.28 31.96
C GLY A 43 -1.95 29.83 32.33
N VAL A 44 -3.19 29.41 32.18
CA VAL A 44 -3.62 27.99 32.39
C VAL A 44 -2.86 27.04 31.46
N SER A 45 -2.91 27.30 30.17
CA SER A 45 -2.28 26.46 29.14
C SER A 45 -0.78 26.33 29.32
N SER A 46 -0.09 27.44 29.61
CA SER A 46 1.35 27.47 29.83
C SER A 46 1.76 26.70 31.10
N ILE A 47 1.00 26.84 32.19
CA ILE A 47 1.23 26.10 33.42
C ILE A 47 1.00 24.61 33.23
N VAL A 48 -0.10 24.24 32.59
CA VAL A 48 -0.40 22.82 32.29
C VAL A 48 0.70 22.23 31.40
N ARG A 49 1.06 22.88 30.30
CA ARG A 49 2.15 22.43 29.40
C ARG A 49 3.48 22.21 30.13
N LYS A 50 3.83 23.10 31.06
CA LYS A 50 5.09 23.04 31.84
C LYS A 50 5.08 21.92 32.87
N LYS A 51 3.96 21.71 33.56
CA LYS A 51 3.88 20.84 34.74
C LYS A 51 3.31 19.44 34.43
N ALA A 52 2.44 19.31 33.43
CA ALA A 52 1.89 18.03 33.08
C ALA A 52 3.00 17.09 32.60
N LYS A 53 2.96 15.85 33.09
CA LYS A 53 3.83 14.75 32.65
C LYS A 53 2.96 13.54 32.46
N ILE A 54 3.02 12.97 31.27
CA ILE A 54 2.29 11.74 30.97
C ILE A 54 2.86 10.59 31.79
N ASN A 55 2.00 9.93 32.53
CA ASN A 55 2.31 8.74 33.32
C ASN A 55 1.26 7.66 33.06
N VAL A 56 1.53 6.83 32.07
CA VAL A 56 0.61 5.77 31.60
C VAL A 56 0.19 4.85 32.73
N LYS A 57 1.14 4.43 33.58
CA LYS A 57 0.83 3.55 34.75
C LYS A 57 -0.17 4.21 35.71
N ARG A 58 -0.01 5.52 35.95
CA ARG A 58 -0.93 6.26 36.82
C ARG A 58 -2.30 6.41 36.20
N ILE A 59 -2.37 6.68 34.90
CA ILE A 59 -3.63 6.76 34.16
C ILE A 59 -4.39 5.42 34.27
N HIS A 60 -3.75 4.30 34.02
CA HIS A 60 -4.35 2.97 34.14
C HIS A 60 -4.83 2.66 35.58
N GLN A 61 -4.07 3.07 36.59
CA GLN A 61 -4.51 2.91 38.01
C GLN A 61 -5.80 3.67 38.31
N ILE A 62 -5.92 4.89 37.78
CA ILE A 62 -7.11 5.71 37.94
C ILE A 62 -8.28 5.12 37.13
N GLU A 63 -8.03 4.77 35.87
CA GLU A 63 -9.03 4.17 34.97
C GLU A 63 -9.61 2.87 35.55
N GLY A 64 -8.78 2.03 36.15
CA GLY A 64 -9.19 0.82 36.85
C GLY A 64 -10.27 1.07 37.93
N LYS A 65 -10.32 2.29 38.48
CA LYS A 65 -11.32 2.73 39.49
C LYS A 65 -12.52 3.42 38.85
N VAL A 66 -12.24 4.45 38.01
CA VAL A 66 -13.30 5.32 37.48
C VAL A 66 -13.96 4.76 36.22
N LYS A 67 -13.36 3.75 35.58
CA LYS A 67 -13.84 3.08 34.35
C LYS A 67 -14.10 4.02 33.18
N HIS A 68 -13.27 5.09 33.07
CA HIS A 68 -13.36 6.08 32.00
C HIS A 68 -11.96 6.66 31.72
N ASP A 69 -11.48 6.47 30.51
CA ASP A 69 -10.12 6.77 30.07
C ASP A 69 -9.81 8.27 30.07
N VAL A 70 -10.69 9.11 29.50
CA VAL A 70 -10.47 10.58 29.45
C VAL A 70 -10.50 11.19 30.86
N ILE A 71 -11.42 10.74 31.75
CA ILE A 71 -11.44 11.18 33.13
C ILE A 71 -10.15 10.77 33.86
N ALA A 72 -9.69 9.55 33.64
CA ALA A 72 -8.45 9.05 34.24
C ALA A 72 -7.23 9.86 33.78
N PHE A 73 -7.15 10.17 32.48
CA PHE A 73 -6.12 11.02 31.91
C PHE A 73 -6.14 12.44 32.52
N LEU A 74 -7.28 13.12 32.52
CA LEU A 74 -7.45 14.47 33.08
C LEU A 74 -7.10 14.51 34.57
N THR A 75 -7.52 13.50 35.33
CA THR A 75 -7.16 13.36 36.76
C THR A 75 -5.65 13.26 36.96
N SER A 76 -4.97 12.42 36.19
CA SER A 76 -3.52 12.25 36.22
C SER A 76 -2.78 13.56 35.90
N VAL A 77 -3.27 14.30 34.90
CA VAL A 77 -2.74 15.62 34.51
C VAL A 77 -2.95 16.63 35.64
N THR A 78 -4.14 16.66 36.27
CA THR A 78 -4.49 17.57 37.34
C THR A 78 -3.63 17.35 38.61
N GLU A 79 -3.34 16.09 38.95
CA GLU A 79 -2.43 15.73 40.07
C GLU A 79 -1.05 16.40 39.94
N LYS A 80 -0.58 16.65 38.71
CA LYS A 80 0.73 17.25 38.42
C LYS A 80 0.67 18.74 38.16
N ALA A 81 -0.32 19.19 37.39
CA ALA A 81 -0.47 20.58 36.99
C ALA A 81 -1.13 21.46 38.10
N GLY A 82 -1.81 20.82 39.04
CA GLY A 82 -2.46 21.48 40.18
C GLY A 82 -3.78 22.18 39.78
N ILE A 83 -4.27 23.07 40.67
CA ILE A 83 -5.61 23.66 40.58
C ILE A 83 -5.90 24.38 39.24
N LYS A 84 -4.90 24.83 38.52
CA LYS A 84 -5.07 25.45 37.21
C LYS A 84 -5.61 24.44 36.14
N ALA A 85 -5.34 23.15 36.29
CA ALA A 85 -5.85 22.13 35.36
C ALA A 85 -7.38 21.94 35.42
N ARG A 86 -8.08 22.49 36.40
CA ARG A 86 -9.55 22.49 36.48
C ARG A 86 -10.25 23.18 35.30
N TYR A 87 -9.50 23.97 34.53
CA TYR A 87 -9.99 24.64 33.35
C TYR A 87 -9.83 23.84 32.05
N LEU A 88 -9.22 22.64 32.11
CA LEU A 88 -9.20 21.73 30.98
C LEU A 88 -10.58 21.11 30.74
N HIS A 89 -10.83 20.68 29.52
CA HIS A 89 -12.04 19.96 29.10
C HIS A 89 -13.35 20.72 29.27
N GLN A 90 -13.31 22.04 29.44
CA GLN A 90 -14.55 22.84 29.66
C GLN A 90 -15.38 22.94 28.37
N GLY A 91 -16.64 22.50 28.46
CA GLY A 91 -17.56 22.45 27.32
C GLY A 91 -17.26 21.42 26.26
N MET A 92 -16.20 20.68 26.42
CA MET A 92 -15.78 19.57 25.53
C MET A 92 -16.46 18.26 25.91
N THR A 93 -16.48 17.33 24.97
CA THR A 93 -16.79 15.91 25.24
C THR A 93 -15.57 15.04 24.99
N SER A 94 -15.59 13.81 25.52
CA SER A 94 -14.47 12.88 25.33
C SER A 94 -14.09 12.69 23.86
N SER A 95 -15.07 12.63 22.96
CA SER A 95 -14.82 12.42 21.53
C SER A 95 -14.12 13.59 20.85
N ASP A 96 -14.26 14.82 21.37
CA ASP A 96 -13.49 15.97 20.86
C ASP A 96 -11.97 15.71 20.97
N VAL A 97 -11.55 15.06 22.06
CA VAL A 97 -10.16 14.67 22.27
C VAL A 97 -9.82 13.37 21.54
N LEU A 98 -10.67 12.35 21.66
CA LEU A 98 -10.40 11.01 21.15
C LEU A 98 -10.35 11.00 19.62
N ASP A 99 -11.33 11.59 18.95
CA ASP A 99 -11.43 11.59 17.48
C ASP A 99 -10.36 12.48 16.86
N THR A 100 -10.16 13.68 17.38
CA THR A 100 -9.07 14.57 16.93
C THR A 100 -7.71 13.91 17.10
N SER A 101 -7.49 13.21 18.22
CA SER A 101 -6.25 12.47 18.48
C SER A 101 -6.06 11.29 17.53
N LEU A 102 -7.10 10.49 17.31
CA LEU A 102 -7.05 9.37 16.34
C LEU A 102 -6.71 9.88 14.94
N ASN A 103 -7.34 10.95 14.50
CA ASN A 103 -7.05 11.56 13.22
C ASN A 103 -5.59 12.06 13.10
N ILE A 104 -5.03 12.60 14.18
CA ILE A 104 -3.60 12.96 14.23
C ILE A 104 -2.72 11.72 14.07
N GLN A 105 -3.01 10.62 14.77
CA GLN A 105 -2.23 9.38 14.64
C GLN A 105 -2.35 8.78 13.24
N LEU A 106 -3.53 8.79 12.62
CA LEU A 106 -3.75 8.33 11.24
C LEU A 106 -3.03 9.25 10.23
N PHE A 107 -3.09 10.56 10.42
CA PHE A 107 -2.34 11.52 9.61
C PHE A 107 -0.82 11.29 9.69
N GLN A 108 -0.27 11.13 10.89
CA GLN A 108 1.15 10.86 11.11
C GLN A 108 1.56 9.53 10.47
N SER A 109 0.75 8.48 10.66
CA SER A 109 0.96 7.17 10.04
C SER A 109 0.93 7.25 8.51
N GLY A 110 -0.07 7.93 7.96
CA GLY A 110 -0.19 8.13 6.51
C GLY A 110 1.02 8.83 5.89
N LYS A 111 1.63 9.79 6.59
CA LYS A 111 2.85 10.47 6.13
C LYS A 111 4.05 9.51 6.03
N ILE A 112 4.19 8.59 6.98
CA ILE A 112 5.25 7.58 6.96
C ILE A 112 5.00 6.59 5.80
N LEU A 113 3.76 6.08 5.68
CA LEU A 113 3.37 5.17 4.60
C LEU A 113 3.58 5.81 3.20
N LEU A 114 3.34 7.11 3.08
CA LEU A 114 3.59 7.86 1.84
C LEU A 114 5.09 7.84 1.49
N GLY A 115 5.96 8.05 2.48
CA GLY A 115 7.41 7.95 2.31
C GLY A 115 7.86 6.55 1.89
N ASP A 116 7.25 5.50 2.44
CA ASP A 116 7.54 4.11 2.04
C ASP A 116 7.10 3.83 0.59
N ILE A 117 5.96 4.34 0.16
CA ILE A 117 5.52 4.26 -1.25
C ILE A 117 6.48 5.02 -2.16
N ASP A 118 6.94 6.20 -1.77
CA ASP A 118 7.93 6.97 -2.53
C ASP A 118 9.25 6.21 -2.70
N GLN A 119 9.67 5.47 -1.67
CA GLN A 119 10.83 4.59 -1.76
C GLN A 119 10.60 3.41 -2.73
N ILE A 120 9.42 2.77 -2.70
CA ILE A 120 9.06 1.71 -3.68
C ILE A 120 9.09 2.26 -5.11
N LEU A 121 8.51 3.44 -5.34
CA LEU A 121 8.51 4.09 -6.65
C LEU A 121 9.94 4.36 -7.15
N LYS A 122 10.83 4.83 -6.28
CA LYS A 122 12.25 5.04 -6.59
C LYS A 122 12.93 3.74 -7.01
N VAL A 123 12.71 2.66 -6.28
CA VAL A 123 13.28 1.34 -6.56
C VAL A 123 12.72 0.76 -7.85
N LEU A 124 11.40 0.77 -8.04
CA LEU A 124 10.77 0.27 -9.26
C LEU A 124 11.23 1.03 -10.50
N LYS A 125 11.35 2.37 -10.43
CA LYS A 125 11.88 3.19 -11.53
C LYS A 125 13.31 2.82 -11.89
N LYS A 126 14.18 2.64 -10.88
CA LYS A 126 15.58 2.20 -11.05
C LYS A 126 15.63 0.83 -11.73
N GLN A 127 14.90 -0.15 -11.23
CA GLN A 127 14.91 -1.53 -11.74
C GLN A 127 14.26 -1.62 -13.12
N ALA A 128 13.14 -0.94 -13.36
CA ALA A 128 12.49 -0.90 -14.68
C ALA A 128 13.45 -0.35 -15.76
N LYS A 129 14.17 0.74 -15.46
CA LYS A 129 15.17 1.29 -16.37
C LYS A 129 16.35 0.34 -16.61
N LYS A 130 16.85 -0.32 -15.55
CA LYS A 130 17.94 -1.29 -15.63
C LYS A 130 17.61 -2.46 -16.57
N TYR A 131 16.38 -2.97 -16.51
CA TYR A 131 15.93 -4.12 -17.28
C TYR A 131 15.01 -3.77 -18.46
N LYS A 132 15.08 -2.52 -18.93
CA LYS A 132 14.21 -1.96 -19.97
C LYS A 132 14.09 -2.84 -21.21
N TYR A 133 15.21 -3.41 -21.67
CA TYR A 133 15.29 -4.26 -22.86
C TYR A 133 15.60 -5.72 -22.54
N THR A 134 15.53 -6.15 -21.29
CA THR A 134 15.74 -7.54 -20.92
C THR A 134 14.54 -8.37 -21.36
N PRO A 135 14.66 -9.26 -22.36
CA PRO A 135 13.56 -10.08 -22.86
C PRO A 135 13.08 -11.03 -21.78
N CYS A 136 11.78 -11.17 -21.64
CA CYS A 136 11.17 -12.23 -20.84
C CYS A 136 9.81 -12.66 -21.41
N MET A 137 9.30 -13.78 -20.93
CA MET A 137 8.03 -14.30 -21.38
C MET A 137 6.86 -13.55 -20.76
N GLY A 138 5.98 -13.00 -21.61
CA GLY A 138 4.65 -12.55 -21.23
C GLY A 138 3.72 -13.75 -21.11
N ARG A 139 3.12 -13.94 -19.91
CA ARG A 139 2.23 -15.07 -19.63
C ARG A 139 0.81 -14.57 -19.37
N SER A 140 -0.16 -15.16 -20.04
CA SER A 140 -1.59 -15.01 -19.72
C SER A 140 -2.17 -16.39 -19.40
N HIS A 141 -3.06 -16.47 -18.41
CA HIS A 141 -3.60 -17.75 -17.91
C HIS A 141 -2.51 -18.76 -17.45
N GLY A 142 -1.31 -18.28 -17.10
CA GLY A 142 -0.15 -19.13 -16.80
C GLY A 142 0.58 -19.70 -18.02
N ILE A 143 0.09 -19.45 -19.23
CA ILE A 143 0.62 -19.97 -20.50
C ILE A 143 1.49 -18.90 -21.19
N HIS A 144 2.48 -19.33 -21.97
CA HIS A 144 3.30 -18.45 -22.79
C HIS A 144 2.44 -17.77 -23.87
N ALA A 145 2.45 -16.44 -23.89
CA ALA A 145 1.75 -15.61 -24.88
C ALA A 145 2.75 -14.99 -25.84
N GLU A 146 3.23 -13.79 -25.55
CA GLU A 146 4.17 -13.05 -26.40
C GLU A 146 5.38 -12.57 -25.61
N PRO A 147 6.53 -12.33 -26.27
CA PRO A 147 7.69 -11.71 -25.64
C PRO A 147 7.37 -10.31 -25.11
N ILE A 148 7.79 -10.03 -23.89
CA ILE A 148 7.80 -8.71 -23.27
C ILE A 148 9.21 -8.41 -22.73
N THR A 149 9.40 -7.26 -22.09
CA THR A 149 10.60 -7.04 -21.31
C THR A 149 10.32 -7.04 -19.81
N PHE A 150 11.31 -7.47 -19.02
CA PHE A 150 11.21 -7.44 -17.57
C PHE A 150 11.04 -6.00 -17.06
N GLY A 151 11.67 -5.02 -17.74
CA GLY A 151 11.45 -3.61 -17.43
C GLY A 151 10.00 -3.13 -17.61
N LEU A 152 9.27 -3.62 -18.63
CA LEU A 152 7.84 -3.31 -18.80
C LEU A 152 7.00 -3.90 -17.66
N LYS A 153 7.30 -5.11 -17.20
CA LYS A 153 6.65 -5.73 -16.06
C LYS A 153 6.79 -4.84 -14.80
N LEU A 154 8.01 -4.39 -14.50
CA LEU A 154 8.30 -3.50 -13.38
C LEU A 154 7.68 -2.10 -13.55
N ALA A 155 7.60 -1.58 -14.78
CA ALA A 155 6.94 -0.31 -15.08
C ALA A 155 5.42 -0.38 -14.83
N SER A 156 4.79 -1.53 -15.05
CA SER A 156 3.38 -1.78 -14.70
C SER A 156 3.15 -1.64 -13.19
N PHE A 157 4.03 -2.21 -12.36
CA PHE A 157 3.96 -2.06 -10.90
C PHE A 157 4.23 -0.61 -10.47
N TYR A 158 5.18 0.08 -11.11
CA TYR A 158 5.43 1.49 -10.84
C TYR A 158 4.17 2.35 -11.02
N GLU A 159 3.46 2.21 -12.14
CA GLU A 159 2.23 2.98 -12.39
C GLU A 159 1.10 2.63 -11.40
N GLU A 160 1.04 1.39 -10.92
CA GLU A 160 0.10 0.98 -9.88
C GLU A 160 0.41 1.67 -8.54
N PHE A 161 1.67 1.64 -8.09
CA PHE A 161 2.08 2.33 -6.85
C PHE A 161 1.98 3.85 -6.97
N LYS A 162 2.18 4.42 -8.17
CA LYS A 162 1.94 5.86 -8.41
C LYS A 162 0.46 6.25 -8.21
N ARG A 163 -0.48 5.41 -8.66
CA ARG A 163 -1.90 5.59 -8.36
C ARG A 163 -2.20 5.42 -6.86
N ASN A 164 -1.57 4.45 -6.21
CA ASN A 164 -1.72 4.25 -4.76
C ASN A 164 -1.19 5.43 -3.95
N ARG A 165 -0.07 6.02 -4.37
CA ARG A 165 0.45 7.26 -3.79
C ARG A 165 -0.58 8.37 -3.81
N LYS A 166 -1.22 8.59 -4.98
CA LYS A 166 -2.27 9.61 -5.11
C LYS A 166 -3.44 9.33 -4.17
N ARG A 167 -3.96 8.09 -4.16
CA ARG A 167 -5.05 7.68 -3.27
C ARG A 167 -4.70 7.90 -1.79
N LEU A 168 -3.48 7.58 -1.40
CA LEU A 168 -3.04 7.79 -0.01
C LEU A 168 -2.94 9.28 0.33
N VAL A 169 -2.50 10.14 -0.58
CA VAL A 169 -2.53 11.61 -0.39
C VAL A 169 -3.97 12.08 -0.18
N ASP A 170 -4.90 11.62 -1.00
CA ASP A 170 -6.33 11.97 -0.88
C ASP A 170 -6.89 11.45 0.47
N ALA A 171 -6.51 10.24 0.91
CA ALA A 171 -6.95 9.68 2.19
C ALA A 171 -6.36 10.42 3.41
N ILE A 172 -5.09 10.83 3.33
CA ILE A 172 -4.46 11.66 4.37
C ILE A 172 -5.16 13.01 4.47
N ASP A 173 -5.52 13.62 3.35
CA ASP A 173 -6.23 14.89 3.32
C ASP A 173 -7.63 14.76 3.92
N GLU A 174 -8.34 13.68 3.60
CA GLU A 174 -9.68 13.38 4.10
C GLU A 174 -9.72 13.11 5.61
N ILE A 175 -8.75 12.39 6.15
CA ILE A 175 -8.68 12.07 7.59
C ILE A 175 -8.16 13.25 8.44
N SER A 176 -7.56 14.27 7.83
CA SER A 176 -6.93 15.40 8.54
C SER A 176 -7.96 16.40 9.05
N THR A 177 -8.91 15.93 9.87
CA THR A 177 -10.00 16.74 10.43
C THR A 177 -9.96 16.79 11.95
N CYS A 178 -10.50 17.87 12.52
CA CYS A 178 -10.62 18.15 13.94
C CYS A 178 -12.06 18.54 14.25
N ALA A 179 -12.65 18.00 15.30
CA ALA A 179 -13.92 18.43 15.84
C ALA A 179 -13.78 18.73 17.35
N ILE A 180 -14.11 19.93 17.75
CA ILE A 180 -14.20 20.38 19.15
C ILE A 180 -15.55 21.07 19.31
N SER A 181 -16.61 20.30 19.30
CA SER A 181 -17.97 20.82 19.13
C SER A 181 -18.95 20.44 20.26
N GLY A 182 -18.46 19.72 21.26
CA GLY A 182 -19.23 19.30 22.44
C GLY A 182 -20.06 18.04 22.23
N ALA A 183 -20.96 17.76 23.15
CA ALA A 183 -21.61 16.48 23.32
C ALA A 183 -22.37 15.94 22.11
N VAL A 184 -22.91 16.82 21.25
CA VAL A 184 -23.71 16.46 20.06
C VAL A 184 -23.44 17.36 18.85
N GLY A 185 -22.29 18.04 18.83
CA GLY A 185 -21.88 18.85 17.68
C GLY A 185 -22.49 20.23 17.57
N THR A 186 -23.24 20.71 18.58
CA THR A 186 -24.01 21.97 18.52
C THR A 186 -23.26 23.18 19.07
N PHE A 187 -22.07 23.02 19.63
CA PHE A 187 -21.31 24.08 20.29
C PHE A 187 -22.04 24.73 21.47
N ALA A 188 -23.00 24.05 22.10
CA ALA A 188 -23.82 24.62 23.16
C ALA A 188 -23.02 25.20 24.33
N ASN A 189 -21.90 24.58 24.70
CA ASN A 189 -21.09 24.95 25.84
C ASN A 189 -19.63 25.31 25.47
N ILE A 190 -19.32 25.42 24.18
CA ILE A 190 -17.97 25.76 23.70
C ILE A 190 -18.05 26.71 22.51
N ASN A 191 -17.13 27.68 22.44
CA ASN A 191 -17.11 28.63 21.33
C ASN A 191 -16.49 27.96 20.08
N PRO A 192 -17.14 28.07 18.88
CA PRO A 192 -16.59 27.51 17.63
C PRO A 192 -15.19 28.00 17.26
N ASN A 193 -14.75 29.16 17.77
CA ASN A 193 -13.40 29.66 17.55
C ASN A 193 -12.34 28.80 18.30
N VAL A 194 -12.71 28.03 19.31
CA VAL A 194 -11.82 27.06 19.97
C VAL A 194 -11.44 25.97 18.99
N GLU A 195 -12.41 25.37 18.30
CA GLU A 195 -12.19 24.36 17.28
C GLU A 195 -11.28 24.88 16.15
N LYS A 196 -11.56 26.05 15.60
CA LYS A 196 -10.74 26.68 14.56
C LYS A 196 -9.29 26.86 15.01
N TYR A 197 -9.11 27.26 16.26
CA TYR A 197 -7.78 27.45 16.84
C TYR A 197 -7.05 26.10 16.99
N VAL A 198 -7.71 25.09 17.56
CA VAL A 198 -7.15 23.74 17.75
C VAL A 198 -6.76 23.13 16.41
N ALA A 199 -7.67 23.14 15.42
CA ALA A 199 -7.42 22.65 14.08
C ALA A 199 -6.17 23.30 13.46
N LYS A 200 -6.12 24.63 13.44
CA LYS A 200 -4.95 25.38 12.94
C LYS A 200 -3.65 25.03 13.70
N LYS A 201 -3.72 24.96 15.02
CA LYS A 201 -2.56 24.68 15.88
C LYS A 201 -1.97 23.30 15.64
N LEU A 202 -2.82 22.30 15.39
CA LEU A 202 -2.45 20.91 15.19
C LEU A 202 -2.27 20.53 13.71
N GLY A 203 -2.46 21.49 12.78
CA GLY A 203 -2.29 21.24 11.34
C GLY A 203 -3.41 20.43 10.70
N LEU A 204 -4.63 20.53 11.26
CA LEU A 204 -5.84 19.86 10.80
C LEU A 204 -6.81 20.85 10.15
N LYS A 205 -7.83 20.33 9.48
CA LYS A 205 -9.00 21.07 8.99
C LYS A 205 -10.10 21.00 10.04
N VAL A 206 -10.98 21.99 10.05
CA VAL A 206 -12.21 21.94 10.85
C VAL A 206 -13.18 20.97 10.18
N GLU A 207 -13.79 20.07 10.94
CA GLU A 207 -14.92 19.27 10.48
C GLU A 207 -16.13 20.18 10.23
N PRO A 208 -16.69 20.24 9.01
CA PRO A 208 -17.79 21.16 8.71
C PRO A 208 -19.00 20.94 9.60
N ILE A 209 -19.32 19.69 9.91
CA ILE A 209 -20.38 19.27 10.83
C ILE A 209 -20.04 17.93 11.44
N SER A 210 -20.13 17.82 12.74
CA SER A 210 -20.02 16.56 13.48
C SER A 210 -21.28 16.31 14.29
N THR A 211 -21.44 15.08 14.75
CA THR A 211 -22.34 14.74 15.85
C THR A 211 -21.55 14.79 17.16
N GLN A 212 -21.61 13.80 18.03
CA GLN A 212 -20.60 13.66 19.09
C GLN A 212 -19.24 13.21 18.55
N VAL A 213 -19.22 12.66 17.33
CA VAL A 213 -18.04 12.07 16.68
C VAL A 213 -17.86 12.68 15.29
N ILE A 214 -16.61 12.64 14.80
CA ILE A 214 -16.31 12.87 13.38
C ILE A 214 -16.94 11.74 12.55
N PRO A 215 -17.55 12.03 11.38
CA PRO A 215 -18.15 10.99 10.52
C PRO A 215 -17.15 9.88 10.16
N ARG A 216 -17.60 8.61 10.28
CA ARG A 216 -16.72 7.44 10.12
C ARG A 216 -16.48 7.02 8.67
N ASP A 217 -17.20 7.59 7.70
CA ASP A 217 -16.89 7.43 6.27
C ASP A 217 -15.46 7.91 5.93
N ARG A 218 -14.94 8.94 6.59
CA ARG A 218 -13.54 9.39 6.48
C ARG A 218 -12.55 8.31 6.89
N HIS A 219 -12.79 7.66 8.02
CA HIS A 219 -11.98 6.55 8.52
C HIS A 219 -12.10 5.34 7.59
N ALA A 220 -13.33 4.99 7.16
CA ALA A 220 -13.57 3.89 6.22
C ALA A 220 -12.86 4.12 4.89
N PHE A 221 -12.84 5.35 4.36
CA PHE A 221 -12.06 5.69 3.17
C PHE A 221 -10.56 5.47 3.40
N TYR A 222 -10.01 5.96 4.52
CA TYR A 222 -8.59 5.77 4.84
C TYR A 222 -8.22 4.28 4.87
N PHE A 223 -8.93 3.44 5.63
CA PHE A 223 -8.65 2.00 5.71
C PHE A 223 -8.87 1.27 4.39
N SER A 224 -9.84 1.69 3.58
CA SER A 224 -10.05 1.14 2.23
C SER A 224 -8.84 1.37 1.33
N ILE A 225 -8.22 2.53 1.41
CA ILE A 225 -6.99 2.84 0.66
C ILE A 225 -5.81 1.98 1.16
N LEU A 226 -5.66 1.78 2.49
CA LEU A 226 -4.66 0.83 3.00
C LEU A 226 -4.89 -0.58 2.45
N GLY A 227 -6.14 -1.03 2.36
CA GLY A 227 -6.51 -2.31 1.77
C GLY A 227 -6.14 -2.45 0.30
N ILE A 228 -6.34 -1.40 -0.50
CA ILE A 228 -5.94 -1.35 -1.92
C ILE A 228 -4.41 -1.43 -2.05
N ILE A 229 -3.67 -0.68 -1.23
CA ILE A 229 -2.20 -0.70 -1.22
C ILE A 229 -1.69 -2.10 -0.86
N ALA A 230 -2.28 -2.75 0.15
CA ALA A 230 -1.96 -4.12 0.52
C ALA A 230 -2.21 -5.13 -0.62
N GLY A 231 -3.30 -4.94 -1.40
CA GLY A 231 -3.56 -5.71 -2.61
C GLY A 231 -2.45 -5.58 -3.65
N SER A 232 -1.91 -4.37 -3.82
CA SER A 232 -0.78 -4.13 -4.74
C SER A 232 0.53 -4.75 -4.23
N VAL A 233 0.77 -4.72 -2.91
CA VAL A 233 1.90 -5.44 -2.30
C VAL A 233 1.80 -6.95 -2.58
N GLU A 234 0.62 -7.53 -2.36
CA GLU A 234 0.38 -8.96 -2.61
C GLU A 234 0.57 -9.32 -4.09
N ARG A 235 0.07 -8.49 -5.01
CA ARG A 235 0.23 -8.71 -6.45
C ARG A 235 1.70 -8.80 -6.86
N VAL A 236 2.55 -7.89 -6.39
CA VAL A 236 3.99 -7.94 -6.68
C VAL A 236 4.65 -9.15 -6.03
N ALA A 237 4.30 -9.46 -4.78
CA ALA A 237 4.84 -10.61 -4.06
C ALA A 237 4.48 -11.94 -4.75
N ILE A 238 3.25 -12.08 -5.24
CA ILE A 238 2.81 -13.26 -6.01
C ILE A 238 3.61 -13.37 -7.31
N GLU A 239 3.81 -12.28 -8.05
CA GLU A 239 4.61 -12.33 -9.28
C GLU A 239 6.05 -12.79 -9.00
N ILE A 240 6.71 -12.26 -7.97
CA ILE A 240 8.07 -12.68 -7.59
C ILE A 240 8.09 -14.18 -7.24
N ARG A 241 7.11 -14.68 -6.49
CA ARG A 241 6.99 -16.10 -6.15
C ARG A 241 6.82 -16.97 -7.40
N HIS A 242 5.99 -16.55 -8.36
CA HIS A 242 5.82 -17.25 -9.63
C HIS A 242 7.11 -17.28 -10.46
N LEU A 243 7.86 -16.18 -10.49
CA LEU A 243 9.13 -16.11 -11.21
C LEU A 243 10.27 -16.90 -10.53
N GLN A 244 10.15 -17.19 -9.23
CA GLN A 244 11.13 -17.97 -8.47
C GLN A 244 10.84 -19.49 -8.48
N ARG A 245 9.69 -19.94 -8.98
CA ARG A 245 9.41 -21.39 -9.09
C ARG A 245 10.51 -22.10 -9.86
N THR A 246 10.79 -23.34 -9.47
CA THR A 246 11.85 -24.17 -10.07
C THR A 246 11.78 -24.25 -11.59
N GLU A 247 10.57 -24.40 -12.14
CA GLU A 247 10.31 -24.53 -13.57
C GLU A 247 10.50 -23.20 -14.33
N VAL A 248 10.38 -22.06 -13.65
CA VAL A 248 10.49 -20.70 -14.22
C VAL A 248 11.86 -20.10 -13.97
N TYR A 249 12.23 -19.94 -12.72
CA TYR A 249 13.52 -19.49 -12.18
C TYR A 249 14.13 -18.25 -12.87
N GLU A 250 13.28 -17.27 -13.18
CA GLU A 250 13.67 -16.02 -13.84
C GLU A 250 14.12 -14.93 -12.86
N VAL A 251 13.63 -15.01 -11.60
CA VAL A 251 13.95 -14.10 -10.50
C VAL A 251 14.12 -14.91 -9.21
N GLN A 252 14.94 -14.41 -8.30
CA GLN A 252 15.11 -14.97 -6.96
C GLN A 252 15.20 -13.85 -5.93
N GLU A 253 14.60 -14.04 -4.75
CA GLU A 253 14.88 -13.21 -3.58
C GLU A 253 16.36 -13.26 -3.22
N PHE A 254 16.91 -12.14 -2.75
CA PHE A 254 18.28 -12.10 -2.27
C PHE A 254 18.40 -12.96 -0.98
N PHE A 255 19.39 -13.83 -0.99
CA PHE A 255 19.80 -14.61 0.16
C PHE A 255 21.13 -14.10 0.70
N SER A 256 21.19 -13.75 1.99
CA SER A 256 22.44 -13.41 2.64
C SER A 256 23.30 -14.66 2.87
N LYS A 257 24.61 -14.45 3.07
CA LYS A 257 25.61 -15.54 3.20
C LYS A 257 25.22 -16.57 4.28
N ASP A 258 24.68 -16.11 5.39
CA ASP A 258 24.35 -16.96 6.54
C ASP A 258 22.88 -17.37 6.63
N GLN A 259 22.07 -16.94 5.66
CA GLN A 259 20.64 -17.24 5.64
C GLN A 259 20.38 -18.71 5.30
N LYS A 260 19.49 -19.35 6.06
CA LYS A 260 19.01 -20.70 5.78
C LYS A 260 17.67 -20.63 5.05
N GLY A 261 17.56 -21.31 3.91
CA GLY A 261 16.34 -21.32 3.10
C GLY A 261 15.38 -22.46 3.47
N SER A 262 15.88 -23.50 4.08
CA SER A 262 15.12 -24.68 4.51
C SER A 262 15.82 -25.35 5.70
N SER A 263 15.04 -25.90 6.62
CA SER A 263 15.56 -26.68 7.76
C SER A 263 16.03 -28.08 7.37
N ALA A 264 15.47 -28.64 6.27
CA ALA A 264 15.71 -30.00 5.84
C ALA A 264 16.61 -30.11 4.59
N MET A 265 16.50 -29.17 3.65
CA MET A 265 17.18 -29.23 2.36
C MET A 265 18.10 -28.01 2.16
N PRO A 266 19.43 -28.15 2.29
CA PRO A 266 20.36 -27.02 2.27
C PRO A 266 20.36 -26.20 0.96
N HIS A 267 20.02 -26.82 -0.18
CA HIS A 267 19.96 -26.16 -1.49
C HIS A 267 18.66 -25.36 -1.73
N LYS A 268 17.62 -25.59 -0.91
CA LYS A 268 16.29 -25.05 -1.15
C LYS A 268 16.20 -23.60 -0.64
N LYS A 269 16.05 -22.66 -1.56
CA LYS A 269 15.90 -21.23 -1.29
C LYS A 269 14.43 -20.80 -1.46
N ASN A 270 13.66 -20.92 -0.40
CA ASN A 270 12.23 -20.57 -0.41
C ASN A 270 12.06 -19.05 -0.50
N PRO A 271 11.02 -18.52 -1.23
CA PRO A 271 10.69 -17.10 -1.29
C PRO A 271 9.91 -16.66 -0.03
N ILE A 272 10.52 -16.86 1.15
CA ILE A 272 9.84 -16.67 2.44
C ILE A 272 9.44 -15.20 2.71
N LEU A 273 10.17 -14.24 2.15
CA LEU A 273 9.84 -12.83 2.34
C LEU A 273 8.58 -12.46 1.54
N SER A 274 8.48 -12.89 0.28
CA SER A 274 7.29 -12.68 -0.55
C SER A 274 6.08 -13.47 -0.04
N GLU A 275 6.28 -14.69 0.47
CA GLU A 275 5.22 -15.47 1.14
C GLU A 275 4.67 -14.73 2.36
N ASN A 276 5.56 -14.19 3.19
CA ASN A 276 5.17 -13.39 4.35
C ASN A 276 4.38 -12.14 3.93
N LEU A 277 4.79 -11.43 2.85
CA LEU A 277 4.04 -10.28 2.35
C LEU A 277 2.61 -10.65 1.93
N THR A 278 2.40 -11.79 1.28
CA THR A 278 1.05 -12.24 0.90
C THR A 278 0.18 -12.53 2.12
N GLY A 279 0.76 -13.04 3.21
CA GLY A 279 0.06 -13.25 4.47
C GLY A 279 -0.30 -11.93 5.16
N LEU A 280 0.67 -11.02 5.30
CA LEU A 280 0.47 -9.73 5.97
C LEU A 280 -0.51 -8.82 5.21
N ALA A 281 -0.55 -8.88 3.88
CA ALA A 281 -1.53 -8.15 3.08
C ALA A 281 -2.98 -8.52 3.44
N ARG A 282 -3.25 -9.77 3.82
CA ARG A 282 -4.57 -10.20 4.30
C ARG A 282 -4.94 -9.53 5.61
N MET A 283 -3.95 -9.37 6.52
CA MET A 283 -4.16 -8.71 7.81
C MET A 283 -4.50 -7.23 7.63
N VAL A 284 -3.83 -6.53 6.73
CA VAL A 284 -4.17 -5.13 6.41
C VAL A 284 -5.58 -5.02 5.83
N ARG A 285 -5.96 -5.91 4.89
CA ARG A 285 -7.29 -5.90 4.28
C ARG A 285 -8.42 -6.24 5.26
N SER A 286 -8.14 -7.02 6.31
CA SER A 286 -9.15 -7.34 7.32
C SER A 286 -9.66 -6.12 8.09
N ALA A 287 -8.92 -5.01 8.09
CA ALA A 287 -9.34 -3.76 8.71
C ALA A 287 -10.42 -3.00 7.90
N VAL A 288 -10.61 -3.34 6.62
CA VAL A 288 -11.53 -2.59 5.73
C VAL A 288 -12.99 -2.81 6.12
N ILE A 289 -13.40 -4.04 6.32
CA ILE A 289 -14.80 -4.37 6.63
C ILE A 289 -15.26 -3.73 7.94
N PRO A 290 -14.58 -3.92 9.09
CA PRO A 290 -15.02 -3.29 10.32
C PRO A 290 -14.95 -1.75 10.28
N ALA A 291 -14.05 -1.16 9.48
CA ALA A 291 -14.05 0.28 9.26
C ALA A 291 -15.29 0.77 8.47
N LEU A 292 -15.75 0.01 7.48
CA LEU A 292 -16.99 0.30 6.75
C LEU A 292 -18.22 0.14 7.65
N GLU A 293 -18.23 -0.88 8.51
CA GLU A 293 -19.34 -1.13 9.45
C GLU A 293 -19.45 -0.02 10.51
N ASN A 294 -18.35 0.65 10.86
CA ASN A 294 -18.36 1.79 11.78
C ASN A 294 -19.07 3.05 11.23
N ILE A 295 -19.40 3.11 9.93
CA ILE A 295 -20.17 4.24 9.37
C ILE A 295 -21.57 4.33 9.99
N ALA A 296 -22.19 3.17 10.22
CA ALA A 296 -23.57 3.06 10.72
C ALA A 296 -23.60 3.08 12.25
N LEU A 297 -23.43 4.23 12.87
CA LEU A 297 -23.60 4.44 14.30
C LEU A 297 -25.04 4.87 14.63
N TRP A 298 -25.48 4.57 15.88
CA TRP A 298 -26.78 5.00 16.35
C TRP A 298 -26.80 6.49 16.71
N HIS A 299 -27.77 7.21 16.16
CA HIS A 299 -28.03 8.62 16.45
C HIS A 299 -26.75 9.48 16.33
N GLU A 300 -26.46 10.29 17.33
CA GLU A 300 -25.28 11.14 17.38
C GLU A 300 -24.00 10.38 17.77
N ARG A 301 -24.12 9.19 18.37
CA ARG A 301 -23.05 8.21 18.67
C ARG A 301 -23.54 7.01 19.46
N ASP A 302 -23.05 5.82 19.13
CA ASP A 302 -22.81 4.74 20.08
C ASP A 302 -21.30 4.46 20.18
N ILE A 303 -20.88 3.58 21.12
CA ILE A 303 -19.43 3.37 21.36
C ILE A 303 -18.85 2.15 20.63
N SER A 304 -19.62 1.47 19.78
CA SER A 304 -19.21 0.25 19.08
C SER A 304 -17.94 0.45 18.25
N HIS A 305 -17.81 1.60 17.58
CA HIS A 305 -16.64 1.97 16.78
C HIS A 305 -15.32 1.95 17.58
N SER A 306 -15.36 2.31 18.85
CA SER A 306 -14.15 2.53 19.66
C SER A 306 -13.32 1.26 19.83
N SER A 307 -13.95 0.12 20.12
CA SER A 307 -13.26 -1.16 20.27
C SER A 307 -12.66 -1.65 18.95
N VAL A 308 -13.30 -1.35 17.83
CA VAL A 308 -12.81 -1.66 16.49
C VAL A 308 -11.56 -0.82 16.17
N GLU A 309 -11.66 0.50 16.32
CA GLU A 309 -10.60 1.46 15.95
C GLU A 309 -9.32 1.29 16.77
N ARG A 310 -9.45 0.92 18.04
CA ARG A 310 -8.31 0.61 18.93
C ARG A 310 -7.49 -0.59 18.46
N ASN A 311 -8.10 -1.50 17.70
CA ASN A 311 -7.44 -2.64 17.08
C ASN A 311 -6.96 -2.32 15.66
N ILE A 312 -7.87 -1.96 14.75
CA ILE A 312 -7.52 -1.79 13.34
C ILE A 312 -6.59 -0.60 13.09
N GLY A 313 -6.67 0.46 13.90
CA GLY A 313 -5.81 1.64 13.77
C GLY A 313 -4.33 1.27 13.79
N PRO A 314 -3.80 0.79 14.92
CA PRO A 314 -2.40 0.38 15.00
C PRO A 314 -2.08 -0.79 14.09
N ASP A 315 -2.93 -1.84 14.05
CA ASP A 315 -2.62 -3.08 13.37
C ASP A 315 -2.48 -2.92 11.85
N ALA A 316 -3.37 -2.19 11.21
CA ALA A 316 -3.30 -1.96 9.76
C ALA A 316 -2.11 -1.08 9.37
N ASN A 317 -1.89 0.02 10.10
CA ASN A 317 -0.83 0.98 9.78
C ASN A 317 0.57 0.39 10.02
N ILE A 318 0.80 -0.25 11.17
CA ILE A 318 2.10 -0.86 11.51
C ILE A 318 2.42 -2.02 10.57
N THR A 319 1.41 -2.86 10.26
CA THR A 319 1.61 -3.98 9.32
C THR A 319 1.93 -3.49 7.92
N LEU A 320 1.22 -2.46 7.44
CA LEU A 320 1.44 -1.94 6.09
C LEU A 320 2.82 -1.28 5.96
N ASP A 321 3.26 -0.49 6.93
CA ASP A 321 4.59 0.10 7.00
C ASP A 321 5.69 -0.97 6.87
N PHE A 322 5.58 -2.03 7.67
CA PHE A 322 6.51 -3.14 7.63
C PHE A 322 6.52 -3.85 6.27
N THR A 323 5.34 -4.06 5.66
CA THR A 323 5.23 -4.73 4.36
C THR A 323 5.79 -3.89 3.22
N LEU A 324 5.54 -2.58 3.21
CA LEU A 324 6.07 -1.66 2.20
C LEU A 324 7.60 -1.59 2.26
N ALA A 325 8.17 -1.48 3.46
CA ALA A 325 9.62 -1.47 3.65
C ALA A 325 10.26 -2.80 3.19
N ARG A 326 9.63 -3.94 3.53
CA ARG A 326 10.10 -5.26 3.10
C ARG A 326 10.00 -5.42 1.59
N LEU A 327 8.90 -5.02 0.97
CA LEU A 327 8.72 -5.07 -0.48
C LEU A 327 9.78 -4.23 -1.20
N SER A 328 10.04 -3.00 -0.72
CA SER A 328 11.08 -2.14 -1.26
C SER A 328 12.45 -2.82 -1.24
N ASN A 329 12.80 -3.49 -0.12
CA ASN A 329 14.07 -4.21 0.00
C ASN A 329 14.15 -5.43 -0.93
N ILE A 330 13.06 -6.20 -1.09
CA ILE A 330 13.01 -7.32 -2.04
C ILE A 330 13.24 -6.82 -3.46
N LEU A 331 12.51 -5.79 -3.90
CA LEU A 331 12.62 -5.22 -5.24
C LEU A 331 14.01 -4.64 -5.54
N ASP A 332 14.67 -4.04 -4.55
CA ASP A 332 16.01 -3.46 -4.73
C ASP A 332 17.08 -4.53 -4.85
N LYS A 333 16.95 -5.62 -4.07
CA LYS A 333 17.98 -6.67 -3.94
C LYS A 333 17.72 -7.95 -4.73
N MET A 334 16.54 -8.09 -5.39
CA MET A 334 16.22 -9.30 -6.15
C MET A 334 17.29 -9.63 -7.19
N ILE A 335 17.56 -10.91 -7.34
CA ILE A 335 18.48 -11.45 -8.35
C ILE A 335 17.64 -11.78 -9.58
N VAL A 336 18.03 -11.25 -10.72
CA VAL A 336 17.37 -11.47 -12.01
C VAL A 336 18.29 -12.32 -12.89
N TYR A 337 17.74 -13.32 -13.57
CA TYR A 337 18.44 -14.25 -14.45
C TYR A 337 18.07 -14.05 -15.94
N PRO A 338 18.65 -13.07 -16.64
CA PRO A 338 18.32 -12.77 -18.05
C PRO A 338 18.52 -13.95 -19.00
N LYS A 339 19.55 -14.77 -18.75
CA LYS A 339 19.79 -16.00 -19.56
C LYS A 339 18.64 -16.98 -19.43
N LYS A 340 18.14 -17.18 -18.20
CA LYS A 340 16.99 -18.08 -17.95
C LYS A 340 15.71 -17.54 -18.56
N MET A 341 15.50 -16.23 -18.58
CA MET A 341 14.38 -15.59 -19.28
C MET A 341 14.40 -15.92 -20.79
N ILE A 342 15.57 -15.86 -21.43
CA ILE A 342 15.73 -16.23 -22.85
C ILE A 342 15.51 -17.73 -23.06
N GLU A 343 16.03 -18.61 -22.19
CA GLU A 343 15.76 -20.04 -22.24
C GLU A 343 14.26 -20.33 -22.20
N ASN A 344 13.54 -19.67 -21.27
CA ASN A 344 12.09 -19.84 -21.16
C ASN A 344 11.31 -19.30 -22.37
N LEU A 345 11.76 -18.24 -23.04
CA LEU A 345 11.19 -17.78 -24.31
C LEU A 345 11.29 -18.86 -25.42
N ASN A 346 12.33 -19.67 -25.38
CA ASN A 346 12.59 -20.69 -26.41
C ASN A 346 11.96 -22.06 -26.11
N ILE A 347 11.36 -22.28 -24.93
CA ILE A 347 10.75 -23.57 -24.54
C ILE A 347 9.75 -24.07 -25.59
N THR A 348 8.95 -23.17 -26.14
CA THR A 348 7.91 -23.50 -27.15
C THR A 348 8.44 -23.53 -28.56
N LYS A 349 9.78 -23.54 -28.77
CA LYS A 349 10.42 -23.70 -30.08
C LYS A 349 9.82 -22.83 -31.19
N GLY A 350 9.62 -21.54 -30.87
CA GLY A 350 9.16 -20.54 -31.82
C GLY A 350 7.63 -20.40 -31.96
N LEU A 351 6.81 -21.23 -31.27
CA LEU A 351 5.35 -21.12 -31.32
C LEU A 351 4.82 -19.75 -30.88
N ILE A 352 5.57 -19.02 -30.07
CA ILE A 352 5.26 -17.63 -29.65
C ILE A 352 5.18 -16.64 -30.82
N PHE A 353 5.73 -16.98 -31.99
CA PHE A 353 5.67 -16.15 -33.21
C PHE A 353 4.51 -16.53 -34.15
N SER A 354 3.70 -17.51 -33.77
CA SER A 354 2.59 -18.01 -34.61
C SER A 354 1.61 -16.92 -35.08
N GLN A 355 1.34 -15.93 -34.19
CA GLN A 355 0.47 -14.80 -34.56
C GLN A 355 1.10 -13.92 -35.63
N GLU A 356 2.39 -13.61 -35.57
CA GLU A 356 3.06 -12.80 -36.58
C GLU A 356 3.09 -13.51 -37.92
N VAL A 357 3.30 -14.83 -37.96
CA VAL A 357 3.20 -15.66 -39.14
C VAL A 357 1.79 -15.59 -39.75
N MET A 358 0.75 -15.78 -38.93
CA MET A 358 -0.64 -15.68 -39.35
C MET A 358 -0.97 -14.31 -39.96
N LEU A 359 -0.53 -13.23 -39.34
CA LEU A 359 -0.75 -11.87 -39.81
C LEU A 359 -0.05 -11.62 -41.16
N GLU A 360 1.17 -12.15 -41.33
CA GLU A 360 1.91 -11.97 -42.59
C GLU A 360 1.29 -12.78 -43.73
N LEU A 361 0.78 -13.99 -43.50
CA LEU A 361 0.02 -14.76 -44.44
C LEU A 361 -1.26 -14.03 -44.89
N THR A 362 -1.97 -13.42 -43.94
CA THR A 362 -3.14 -12.59 -44.25
C THR A 362 -2.78 -11.41 -45.16
N LYS A 363 -1.67 -10.72 -44.88
CA LYS A 363 -1.16 -9.62 -45.71
C LYS A 363 -0.74 -10.09 -47.12
N SER A 364 -0.34 -11.34 -47.28
CA SER A 364 0.02 -11.93 -48.55
C SER A 364 -1.16 -12.40 -49.41
N GLY A 365 -2.41 -12.13 -48.96
CA GLY A 365 -3.63 -12.35 -49.68
C GLY A 365 -4.46 -13.58 -49.28
N LEU A 366 -4.07 -14.30 -48.22
CA LEU A 366 -4.91 -15.37 -47.66
C LEU A 366 -6.03 -14.76 -46.78
N SER A 367 -7.19 -15.47 -46.71
CA SER A 367 -8.20 -15.07 -45.72
C SER A 367 -7.68 -15.31 -44.29
N ARG A 368 -8.31 -14.64 -43.33
CA ARG A 368 -7.96 -14.81 -41.89
C ARG A 368 -8.16 -16.27 -41.48
N GLU A 369 -9.24 -16.88 -41.90
CA GLU A 369 -9.60 -18.27 -41.58
C GLU A 369 -8.59 -19.27 -42.18
N GLN A 370 -8.18 -19.05 -43.44
CA GLN A 370 -7.15 -19.85 -44.08
C GLN A 370 -5.80 -19.72 -43.34
N SER A 371 -5.38 -18.48 -43.06
CA SER A 371 -4.14 -18.21 -42.33
C SER A 371 -4.15 -18.85 -40.94
N TYR A 372 -5.28 -18.73 -40.22
CA TYR A 372 -5.45 -19.32 -38.89
C TYR A 372 -5.33 -20.84 -38.92
N LYS A 373 -6.13 -21.50 -39.80
CA LYS A 373 -6.14 -22.97 -39.94
C LYS A 373 -4.75 -23.51 -40.31
N MET A 374 -4.07 -22.83 -41.21
CA MET A 374 -2.73 -23.22 -41.66
C MET A 374 -1.73 -23.13 -40.48
N VAL A 375 -1.65 -22.00 -39.78
CA VAL A 375 -0.73 -21.82 -38.64
C VAL A 375 -1.07 -22.77 -37.51
N GLN A 376 -2.38 -23.03 -37.27
CA GLN A 376 -2.82 -24.00 -36.27
C GLN A 376 -2.32 -25.42 -36.58
N ASN A 377 -2.35 -25.84 -37.87
CA ASN A 377 -1.83 -27.14 -38.27
C ASN A 377 -0.32 -27.26 -38.04
N TYR A 378 0.44 -26.22 -38.39
CA TYR A 378 1.90 -26.20 -38.10
C TYR A 378 2.17 -26.23 -36.61
N ALA A 379 1.43 -25.44 -35.83
CA ALA A 379 1.58 -25.41 -34.38
C ALA A 379 1.29 -26.78 -33.75
N LYS A 380 0.22 -27.47 -34.23
CA LYS A 380 -0.10 -28.83 -33.79
C LYS A 380 1.01 -29.80 -34.12
N LYS A 381 1.53 -29.77 -35.36
CA LYS A 381 2.66 -30.61 -35.81
C LYS A 381 3.90 -30.35 -34.93
N CYS A 382 4.26 -29.09 -34.74
CA CYS A 382 5.41 -28.71 -33.87
C CYS A 382 5.26 -29.23 -32.47
N PHE A 383 4.07 -29.11 -31.87
CA PHE A 383 3.80 -29.60 -30.50
C PHE A 383 3.88 -31.13 -30.42
N THR A 384 3.27 -31.85 -31.37
CA THR A 384 3.21 -33.32 -31.35
C THR A 384 4.58 -33.96 -31.62
N GLU A 385 5.32 -33.41 -32.59
CA GLU A 385 6.60 -33.95 -33.06
C GLU A 385 7.80 -33.25 -32.43
N ASN A 386 7.58 -32.32 -31.48
CA ASN A 386 8.63 -31.55 -30.78
C ASN A 386 9.56 -30.77 -31.73
N LEU A 387 9.00 -30.20 -32.81
CA LEU A 387 9.74 -29.48 -33.85
C LEU A 387 9.79 -27.97 -33.59
N ASN A 388 10.75 -27.29 -34.27
CA ASN A 388 10.83 -25.84 -34.28
C ASN A 388 9.89 -25.27 -35.37
N LEU A 389 9.08 -24.26 -34.99
CA LEU A 389 8.10 -23.68 -35.91
C LEU A 389 8.77 -22.99 -37.12
N PHE A 390 9.93 -22.33 -36.91
CA PHE A 390 10.66 -21.73 -38.01
C PHE A 390 11.10 -22.77 -39.04
N ASP A 391 11.63 -23.91 -38.59
CA ASP A 391 12.11 -24.97 -39.49
C ASP A 391 10.96 -25.60 -40.27
N VAL A 392 9.84 -25.87 -39.61
CA VAL A 392 8.64 -26.42 -40.26
C VAL A 392 8.10 -25.47 -41.34
N ILE A 393 8.02 -24.18 -41.06
CA ILE A 393 7.51 -23.16 -41.97
C ILE A 393 8.51 -22.90 -43.11
N SER A 394 9.80 -22.84 -42.85
CA SER A 394 10.82 -22.55 -43.88
C SER A 394 10.99 -23.66 -44.89
N ASN A 395 10.56 -24.91 -44.56
CA ASN A 395 10.56 -26.06 -45.46
C ASN A 395 9.24 -26.25 -46.22
N ASP A 396 8.25 -25.38 -46.01
CA ASP A 396 6.97 -25.44 -46.73
C ASP A 396 7.02 -24.57 -47.97
N GLU A 397 6.98 -25.20 -49.16
CA GLU A 397 7.08 -24.51 -50.46
C GLU A 397 5.96 -23.48 -50.64
N PHE A 398 4.72 -23.80 -50.23
CA PHE A 398 3.60 -22.88 -50.38
C PHE A 398 3.81 -21.61 -49.53
N ILE A 399 4.19 -21.77 -48.28
CA ILE A 399 4.46 -20.64 -47.41
C ILE A 399 5.61 -19.78 -47.97
N MET A 400 6.64 -20.40 -48.51
CA MET A 400 7.80 -19.68 -49.06
C MET A 400 7.45 -18.91 -50.33
N THR A 401 6.33 -19.24 -51.02
CA THR A 401 5.77 -18.37 -52.10
C THR A 401 5.06 -17.14 -51.56
N LYS A 402 4.63 -17.15 -50.30
CA LYS A 402 3.84 -16.07 -49.64
C LYS A 402 4.69 -15.19 -48.77
N ILE A 403 5.70 -15.75 -48.07
CA ILE A 403 6.57 -15.04 -47.14
C ILE A 403 8.03 -15.26 -47.55
N SER A 404 8.74 -14.20 -47.88
CA SER A 404 10.16 -14.31 -48.24
C SER A 404 11.00 -14.80 -47.06
N SER A 405 12.10 -15.51 -47.30
CA SER A 405 13.04 -15.99 -46.29
C SER A 405 13.57 -14.85 -45.38
N LYS A 406 13.82 -13.67 -45.96
CA LYS A 406 14.23 -12.48 -45.21
C LYS A 406 13.15 -12.03 -44.21
N LYS A 407 11.87 -12.05 -44.66
CA LYS A 407 10.75 -11.64 -43.81
C LYS A 407 10.47 -12.67 -42.74
N LEU A 408 10.53 -13.97 -43.08
CA LEU A 408 10.35 -15.04 -42.10
C LEU A 408 11.41 -14.95 -40.99
N LYS A 409 12.69 -14.76 -41.30
CA LYS A 409 13.75 -14.52 -40.31
C LYS A 409 13.48 -13.30 -39.40
N ALA A 410 12.87 -12.25 -39.97
CA ALA A 410 12.53 -11.04 -39.21
C ALA A 410 11.35 -11.29 -38.24
N ILE A 411 10.39 -12.14 -38.60
CA ILE A 411 9.26 -12.55 -37.74
C ILE A 411 9.81 -13.28 -36.49
N PHE A 412 10.73 -14.21 -36.68
CA PHE A 412 11.31 -15.01 -35.57
C PHE A 412 12.39 -14.24 -34.77
N ASN A 413 12.24 -12.91 -34.70
CA ASN A 413 13.10 -12.05 -33.90
C ASN A 413 12.27 -11.24 -32.90
N TYR A 414 12.70 -11.20 -31.66
CA TYR A 414 12.01 -10.46 -30.57
C TYR A 414 11.91 -8.94 -30.82
N SER A 415 12.72 -8.37 -31.73
CA SER A 415 12.78 -6.91 -31.97
C SER A 415 11.44 -6.30 -32.39
N SER A 416 10.58 -7.07 -33.08
CA SER A 416 9.23 -6.65 -33.48
C SER A 416 8.36 -6.31 -32.24
N HIS A 417 8.50 -7.09 -31.17
CA HIS A 417 7.76 -6.91 -29.91
C HIS A 417 8.28 -5.71 -29.09
N PHE A 418 9.52 -5.26 -29.36
CA PHE A 418 10.18 -4.24 -28.56
C PHE A 418 10.21 -2.83 -29.17
N LYS A 419 9.69 -2.68 -30.38
CA LYS A 419 9.72 -1.41 -31.15
C LYS A 419 9.07 -0.21 -30.42
N ASN A 420 8.09 -0.46 -29.55
CA ASN A 420 7.33 0.57 -28.86
C ASN A 420 7.75 0.77 -27.38
N ILE A 421 8.78 0.07 -26.90
CA ILE A 421 9.21 0.15 -25.49
C ILE A 421 9.58 1.56 -25.10
N ASP A 422 10.33 2.27 -25.94
CA ASP A 422 10.74 3.65 -25.66
C ASP A 422 9.55 4.60 -25.53
N LEU A 423 8.53 4.41 -26.36
CA LEU A 423 7.31 5.19 -26.29
C LEU A 423 6.58 4.94 -24.97
N ILE A 424 6.45 3.67 -24.55
CA ILE A 424 5.79 3.28 -23.31
C ILE A 424 6.58 3.85 -22.11
N PHE A 425 7.90 3.70 -22.09
CA PHE A 425 8.74 4.23 -21.01
C PHE A 425 8.66 5.76 -20.90
N ARG A 426 8.58 6.49 -22.03
CA ARG A 426 8.35 7.94 -22.00
C ARG A 426 6.99 8.32 -21.43
N ARG A 427 5.93 7.50 -21.61
CA ARG A 427 4.61 7.72 -21.00
C ARG A 427 4.65 7.53 -19.49
N VAL A 428 5.34 6.49 -19.03
CA VAL A 428 5.39 6.08 -17.62
C VAL A 428 6.31 6.99 -16.78
N PHE A 429 7.49 7.33 -17.30
CA PHE A 429 8.56 7.98 -16.54
C PHE A 429 8.81 9.45 -16.95
N LYS A 430 7.75 10.10 -17.42
CA LYS A 430 7.76 11.55 -17.66
C LYS A 430 8.26 12.34 -16.47
#